data_1d8d68eedc61170f8e868c60b59e6947
#
_entry.id   1d8d68eedc61170f8e868c60b59e6947
#
_cell.length_a   1.000
_cell.length_b   1.000
_cell.length_c   1.000
_cell.angle_alpha   90.00
_cell.angle_beta   90.00
_cell.angle_gamma   90.00
#
_symmetry.space_group_name_H-M   'P 1'
#
loop_
_entity.id
_entity.type
_entity.pdbx_description
1 polymer ?
#
loop_
_entity_poly.entity_id
_entity_poly.type
_entity_poly.pdbx_seq_one_letter_code
_entity_poly.pdbx_strand_id
1 'polypeptide(L)'
;MNNILRLTFLAPVLFAGATQSRNHQADVRVTDMKAVLYYEQDGTLGTFDAMQQGPEGPALWNTSVGEGAAGGKPSNATVVLVRVTGPRESVWNATLHVVATADWPTPRTLLADQRISLKPYFGAEVVWIPVVLYGTGCAPVSVTARLEKSTLGAMRSIPFKCGE
;
A
#
# COMPACT_ATOMS: atom_id res chain seq x y z
N MET A 1 62.49 -4.96 61.93
CA MET A 1 62.33 -5.33 60.51
C MET A 1 60.88 -5.64 60.31
N ASN A 2 60.10 -4.62 59.81
CA ASN A 2 58.64 -4.73 59.62
C ASN A 2 58.32 -4.84 58.11
N ASN A 3 57.89 -6.02 57.67
CA ASN A 3 57.42 -6.25 56.35
C ASN A 3 55.89 -5.86 56.28
N ILE A 4 55.61 -4.78 55.60
CA ILE A 4 54.18 -4.36 55.27
C ILE A 4 53.82 -5.01 53.99
N LEU A 5 52.91 -5.97 54.05
CA LEU A 5 52.31 -6.64 52.92
C LEU A 5 51.20 -5.71 52.33
N ARG A 6 51.44 -5.14 51.16
CA ARG A 6 50.41 -4.36 50.43
C ARG A 6 49.50 -5.31 49.65
N LEU A 7 48.26 -5.41 50.09
CA LEU A 7 47.18 -6.08 49.33
C LEU A 7 46.65 -5.11 48.28
N THR A 8 46.90 -5.45 47.03
CA THR A 8 46.31 -4.70 45.88
C THR A 8 44.97 -5.32 45.55
N PHE A 9 43.89 -4.63 45.85
CA PHE A 9 42.54 -5.01 45.41
C PHE A 9 42.34 -4.63 43.92
N LEU A 10 42.25 -5.63 43.06
CA LEU A 10 41.75 -5.45 41.69
C LEU A 10 40.20 -5.44 41.73
N ALA A 11 39.60 -4.30 41.44
CA ALA A 11 38.16 -4.19 41.24
C ALA A 11 37.79 -4.72 39.85
N PRO A 12 36.82 -5.63 39.73
CA PRO A 12 36.33 -6.03 38.41
C PRO A 12 35.51 -4.89 37.79
N VAL A 13 35.94 -4.40 36.62
CA VAL A 13 35.18 -3.49 35.78
C VAL A 13 34.09 -4.31 35.10
N LEU A 14 32.87 -4.21 35.61
CA LEU A 14 31.67 -4.73 34.97
C LEU A 14 31.36 -3.85 33.75
N PHE A 15 31.74 -4.29 32.55
CA PHE A 15 31.20 -3.75 31.30
C PHE A 15 29.73 -4.12 31.22
N ALA A 16 28.86 -3.22 31.65
CA ALA A 16 27.45 -3.27 31.29
C ALA A 16 27.35 -3.02 29.78
N GLY A 17 27.33 -4.08 29.00
CA GLY A 17 27.02 -4.04 27.60
C GLY A 17 25.59 -3.48 27.42
N ALA A 18 25.47 -2.19 27.11
CA ALA A 18 24.24 -1.63 26.65
C ALA A 18 23.90 -2.33 25.33
N THR A 19 23.04 -3.35 25.41
CA THR A 19 22.34 -3.86 24.24
C THR A 19 21.50 -2.72 23.70
N GLN A 20 22.07 -1.95 22.77
CA GLN A 20 21.29 -1.05 21.94
C GLN A 20 20.27 -1.94 21.20
N SER A 21 19.06 -1.98 21.72
CA SER A 21 17.89 -2.41 20.99
C SER A 21 17.84 -1.50 19.77
N ARG A 22 18.47 -1.94 18.67
CA ARG A 22 18.19 -1.37 17.36
C ARG A 22 16.70 -1.51 17.18
N ASN A 23 15.98 -0.41 17.33
CA ASN A 23 14.64 -0.27 16.79
C ASN A 23 14.78 -0.53 15.28
N HIS A 24 14.78 -1.80 14.89
CA HIS A 24 14.45 -2.20 13.55
C HIS A 24 13.01 -1.75 13.38
N GLN A 25 12.84 -0.48 13.02
CA GLN A 25 11.60 -0.03 12.41
C GLN A 25 11.49 -0.92 11.19
N ALA A 26 10.73 -1.99 11.39
CA ALA A 26 10.58 -3.08 10.48
C ALA A 26 10.41 -2.51 9.08
N ASP A 27 11.10 -3.08 8.12
CA ASP A 27 11.21 -2.64 6.73
C ASP A 27 9.86 -2.86 6.02
N VAL A 28 8.81 -2.23 6.58
CA VAL A 28 7.47 -2.21 6.02
C VAL A 28 7.49 -1.31 4.80
N ARG A 29 7.03 -1.82 3.67
CA ARG A 29 7.05 -1.09 2.41
C ARG A 29 5.87 -1.44 1.51
N VAL A 30 5.44 -0.47 0.73
CA VAL A 30 4.55 -0.70 -0.41
C VAL A 30 5.38 -1.33 -1.53
N THR A 31 4.96 -2.50 -2.03
CA THR A 31 5.72 -3.25 -3.03
C THR A 31 5.01 -3.38 -4.35
N ASP A 32 3.67 -3.26 -4.37
CA ASP A 32 2.88 -3.40 -5.59
C ASP A 32 1.49 -2.78 -5.43
N MET A 33 0.82 -2.55 -6.54
CA MET A 33 -0.60 -2.20 -6.60
C MET A 33 -1.23 -2.87 -7.81
N LYS A 34 -2.47 -3.30 -7.66
CA LYS A 34 -3.36 -3.71 -8.76
C LYS A 34 -4.76 -3.17 -8.53
N ALA A 35 -5.55 -3.11 -9.58
CA ALA A 35 -6.93 -2.69 -9.52
C ALA A 35 -7.84 -3.68 -10.23
N VAL A 36 -9.04 -3.89 -9.69
CA VAL A 36 -10.07 -4.71 -10.30
C VAL A 36 -11.38 -3.94 -10.36
N LEU A 37 -12.16 -4.12 -11.41
CA LEU A 37 -13.50 -3.56 -11.49
C LEU A 37 -14.38 -4.18 -10.40
N TYR A 38 -15.26 -3.39 -9.81
CA TYR A 38 -16.32 -3.88 -8.94
C TYR A 38 -17.65 -3.71 -9.63
N TYR A 39 -18.36 -4.80 -9.84
CA TYR A 39 -19.68 -4.84 -10.49
C TYR A 39 -20.75 -4.71 -9.43
N GLU A 40 -21.28 -3.50 -9.23
CA GLU A 40 -22.19 -3.17 -8.13
C GLU A 40 -23.50 -3.94 -8.20
N GLN A 41 -23.94 -4.32 -9.40
CA GLN A 41 -25.21 -5.01 -9.61
C GLN A 41 -25.26 -6.41 -9.00
N ASP A 42 -24.13 -7.12 -8.99
CA ASP A 42 -24.04 -8.49 -8.51
C ASP A 42 -23.02 -8.68 -7.37
N GLY A 43 -22.34 -7.61 -6.97
CA GLY A 43 -21.38 -7.62 -5.89
C GLY A 43 -20.09 -8.39 -6.21
N THR A 44 -19.77 -8.60 -7.49
CA THR A 44 -18.61 -9.36 -7.92
C THR A 44 -17.43 -8.47 -8.31
N LEU A 45 -16.24 -9.06 -8.30
CA LEU A 45 -15.00 -8.43 -8.75
C LEU A 45 -14.60 -8.93 -10.13
N GLY A 46 -14.03 -8.03 -10.93
CA GLY A 46 -13.37 -8.39 -12.19
C GLY A 46 -12.17 -9.31 -11.96
N THR A 47 -11.81 -10.06 -12.99
CA THR A 47 -10.74 -11.07 -12.93
C THR A 47 -9.39 -10.56 -13.44
N PHE A 48 -9.34 -9.38 -14.07
CA PHE A 48 -8.13 -8.79 -14.64
C PHE A 48 -7.64 -7.62 -13.81
N ASP A 49 -6.35 -7.30 -13.94
CA ASP A 49 -5.77 -6.09 -13.36
C ASP A 49 -5.98 -4.89 -14.28
N ALA A 50 -6.82 -3.95 -13.85
CA ALA A 50 -7.11 -2.72 -14.58
C ALA A 50 -5.92 -1.74 -14.67
N MET A 51 -4.84 -1.95 -13.90
CA MET A 51 -3.60 -1.18 -13.98
C MET A 51 -2.61 -1.77 -14.98
N GLN A 52 -2.89 -2.95 -15.54
CA GLN A 52 -2.04 -3.55 -16.56
C GLN A 52 -2.08 -2.70 -17.84
N GLN A 53 -0.91 -2.24 -18.26
CA GLN A 53 -0.74 -1.44 -19.47
C GLN A 53 -0.13 -2.27 -20.60
N GLY A 54 -0.26 -1.75 -21.82
CA GLY A 54 0.31 -2.37 -23.01
C GLY A 54 -0.75 -3.05 -23.89
N PRO A 55 -0.33 -3.71 -24.98
CA PRO A 55 -1.26 -4.29 -25.96
C PRO A 55 -2.10 -5.45 -25.39
N GLU A 56 -1.65 -6.08 -24.31
CA GLU A 56 -2.37 -7.13 -23.60
C GLU A 56 -3.20 -6.61 -22.41
N GLY A 57 -3.14 -5.30 -22.15
CA GLY A 57 -3.94 -4.69 -21.10
C GLY A 57 -5.43 -4.68 -21.43
N PRO A 58 -6.32 -4.61 -20.43
CA PRO A 58 -7.76 -4.62 -20.63
C PRO A 58 -8.21 -3.34 -21.34
N ALA A 59 -9.19 -3.46 -22.23
CA ALA A 59 -9.87 -2.33 -22.83
C ALA A 59 -10.82 -1.69 -21.81
N LEU A 60 -10.41 -0.56 -21.21
CA LEU A 60 -11.17 0.14 -20.16
C LEU A 60 -11.89 1.38 -20.73
N TRP A 61 -12.74 1.17 -21.68
CA TRP A 61 -13.56 2.24 -22.26
C TRP A 61 -15.05 2.00 -21.98
N ASN A 62 -15.77 3.06 -21.66
CA ASN A 62 -17.20 3.02 -21.33
C ASN A 62 -17.59 1.92 -20.30
N THR A 63 -16.73 1.67 -19.32
CA THR A 63 -16.98 0.61 -18.31
C THR A 63 -18.21 0.92 -17.47
N SER A 64 -18.58 2.20 -17.31
CA SER A 64 -19.77 2.64 -16.61
C SER A 64 -21.09 2.18 -17.27
N VAL A 65 -21.06 1.85 -18.55
CA VAL A 65 -22.22 1.28 -19.29
C VAL A 65 -22.02 -0.18 -19.66
N GLY A 66 -20.92 -0.80 -19.23
CA GLY A 66 -20.67 -2.23 -19.41
C GLY A 66 -19.96 -2.60 -20.70
N GLU A 67 -19.22 -1.67 -21.30
CA GLU A 67 -18.43 -1.91 -22.51
C GLU A 67 -16.97 -2.25 -22.22
N GLY A 68 -16.21 -2.57 -23.26
CA GLY A 68 -14.80 -2.93 -23.14
C GLY A 68 -14.60 -4.17 -22.28
N ALA A 69 -13.63 -4.13 -21.40
CA ALA A 69 -13.29 -5.25 -20.51
C ALA A 69 -14.38 -5.55 -19.45
N ALA A 70 -15.36 -4.66 -19.26
CA ALA A 70 -16.48 -4.88 -18.36
C ALA A 70 -17.43 -6.00 -18.82
N GLY A 71 -17.38 -6.38 -20.12
CA GLY A 71 -18.08 -7.57 -20.61
C GLY A 71 -19.60 -7.52 -20.47
N GLY A 72 -20.24 -6.36 -20.75
CA GLY A 72 -21.67 -6.17 -20.65
C GLY A 72 -22.21 -5.90 -19.24
N LYS A 73 -21.33 -5.84 -18.23
CA LYS A 73 -21.67 -5.47 -16.85
C LYS A 73 -21.19 -4.04 -16.55
N PRO A 74 -22.08 -3.11 -16.19
CA PRO A 74 -21.67 -1.78 -15.74
C PRO A 74 -20.80 -1.83 -14.49
N SER A 75 -19.78 -0.98 -14.44
CA SER A 75 -18.95 -0.77 -13.28
C SER A 75 -18.59 0.71 -13.14
N ASN A 76 -19.01 1.32 -12.03
CA ASN A 76 -18.64 2.67 -11.63
C ASN A 76 -17.73 2.68 -10.41
N ALA A 77 -17.30 1.51 -9.96
CA ALA A 77 -16.40 1.37 -8.83
C ALA A 77 -15.22 0.46 -9.17
N THR A 78 -14.10 0.76 -8.52
CA THR A 78 -12.85 0.03 -8.69
C THR A 78 -12.27 -0.26 -7.32
N VAL A 79 -11.83 -1.50 -7.10
CA VAL A 79 -11.09 -1.88 -5.90
C VAL A 79 -9.60 -1.86 -6.22
N VAL A 80 -8.90 -0.92 -5.61
CA VAL A 80 -7.43 -0.88 -5.63
C VAL A 80 -6.92 -1.76 -4.48
N LEU A 81 -6.04 -2.67 -4.81
CA LEU A 81 -5.38 -3.56 -3.87
C LEU A 81 -3.92 -3.13 -3.74
N VAL A 82 -3.54 -2.62 -2.58
CA VAL A 82 -2.17 -2.19 -2.28
C VAL A 82 -1.43 -3.31 -1.56
N ARG A 83 -0.35 -3.79 -2.16
CA ARG A 83 0.49 -4.82 -1.56
C ARG A 83 1.50 -4.17 -0.62
N VAL A 84 1.44 -4.55 0.64
CA VAL A 84 2.39 -4.14 1.67
C VAL A 84 3.15 -5.38 2.15
N THR A 85 4.46 -5.26 2.28
CA THR A 85 5.33 -6.30 2.84
C THR A 85 6.02 -5.77 4.09
N GLY A 86 6.30 -6.67 5.01
CA GLY A 86 7.00 -6.36 6.24
C GLY A 86 7.45 -7.63 6.96
N PRO A 87 8.21 -7.52 8.04
CA PRO A 87 8.68 -8.68 8.79
C PRO A 87 7.53 -9.37 9.52
N ARG A 88 7.54 -10.70 9.47
CA ARG A 88 6.47 -11.56 10.00
C ARG A 88 6.26 -11.43 11.51
N GLU A 89 7.33 -11.25 12.28
CA GLU A 89 7.28 -11.34 13.75
C GLU A 89 7.25 -9.96 14.43
N SER A 90 6.80 -8.94 13.73
CA SER A 90 6.74 -7.59 14.27
C SER A 90 5.37 -6.93 14.09
N VAL A 91 5.01 -6.03 14.99
CA VAL A 91 3.87 -5.15 14.80
C VAL A 91 4.25 -4.07 13.80
N TRP A 92 3.49 -3.95 12.73
CA TRP A 92 3.70 -2.91 11.70
C TRP A 92 3.17 -1.57 12.21
N ASN A 93 4.00 -0.86 12.96
CA ASN A 93 3.64 0.46 13.48
C ASN A 93 3.80 1.53 12.38
N ALA A 94 3.03 1.39 11.32
CA ALA A 94 3.04 2.26 10.15
C ALA A 94 1.60 2.60 9.73
N THR A 95 1.45 3.70 8.99
CA THR A 95 0.20 4.12 8.38
C THR A 95 0.41 4.17 6.87
N LEU A 96 -0.44 3.45 6.15
CA LEU A 96 -0.54 3.52 4.70
C LEU A 96 -1.40 4.72 4.33
N HIS A 97 -0.91 5.59 3.46
CA HIS A 97 -1.66 6.70 2.87
C HIS A 97 -1.88 6.41 1.40
N VAL A 98 -3.14 6.35 0.99
CA VAL A 98 -3.57 6.13 -0.40
C VAL A 98 -4.36 7.33 -0.87
N VAL A 99 -3.92 7.91 -1.99
CA VAL A 99 -4.61 9.02 -2.67
C VAL A 99 -4.94 8.58 -4.08
N ALA A 100 -6.18 8.78 -4.50
CA ALA A 100 -6.62 8.54 -5.86
C ALA A 100 -7.32 9.78 -6.42
N THR A 101 -6.96 10.15 -7.66
CA THR A 101 -7.56 11.30 -8.37
C THR A 101 -7.94 10.91 -9.78
N ALA A 102 -9.11 11.35 -10.24
CA ALA A 102 -9.50 11.27 -11.65
C ALA A 102 -9.02 12.53 -12.38
N ASP A 103 -8.57 12.36 -13.61
CA ASP A 103 -8.05 13.48 -14.42
C ASP A 103 -9.16 14.32 -15.09
N TRP A 104 -10.40 13.88 -14.99
CA TRP A 104 -11.55 14.58 -15.55
C TRP A 104 -12.77 14.44 -14.61
N PRO A 105 -13.67 15.44 -14.49
CA PRO A 105 -13.57 16.78 -15.12
C PRO A 105 -12.46 17.63 -14.50
N THR A 106 -12.05 18.68 -15.25
CA THR A 106 -11.08 19.66 -14.73
C THR A 106 -11.79 20.65 -13.80
N PRO A 107 -11.30 20.90 -12.57
CA PRO A 107 -10.05 20.41 -11.96
C PRO A 107 -10.13 18.92 -11.57
N ARG A 108 -8.97 18.28 -11.36
CA ARG A 108 -8.87 16.87 -10.94
C ARG A 108 -9.79 16.56 -9.76
N THR A 109 -10.57 15.49 -9.89
CA THR A 109 -11.50 15.06 -8.85
C THR A 109 -10.80 14.10 -7.89
N LEU A 110 -10.85 14.41 -6.60
CA LEU A 110 -10.36 13.50 -5.55
C LEU A 110 -11.37 12.36 -5.37
N LEU A 111 -10.94 11.13 -5.63
CA LEU A 111 -11.74 9.92 -5.45
C LEU A 111 -11.52 9.27 -4.08
N ALA A 112 -10.30 9.34 -3.57
CA ALA A 112 -9.96 8.83 -2.25
C ALA A 112 -8.76 9.58 -1.66
N ASP A 113 -8.80 9.77 -0.34
CA ASP A 113 -7.69 10.17 0.52
C ASP A 113 -7.83 9.37 1.82
N GLN A 114 -7.17 8.21 1.91
CA GLN A 114 -7.35 7.28 3.02
C GLN A 114 -6.05 7.03 3.76
N ARG A 115 -6.13 7.05 5.09
CA ARG A 115 -5.05 6.67 6.00
C ARG A 115 -5.44 5.42 6.75
N ILE A 116 -4.67 4.34 6.54
CA ILE A 116 -4.98 3.00 7.03
C ILE A 116 -3.87 2.55 7.97
N SER A 117 -4.20 2.27 9.24
CA SER A 117 -3.25 1.72 10.20
C SER A 117 -2.89 0.28 9.85
N LEU A 118 -1.59 -0.05 9.83
CA LEU A 118 -1.10 -1.38 9.55
C LEU A 118 -0.92 -2.25 10.80
N LYS A 119 -1.16 -1.73 12.01
CA LYS A 119 -1.05 -2.47 13.28
C LYS A 119 -1.85 -3.78 13.33
N PRO A 120 -3.07 -3.87 12.76
CA PRO A 120 -3.86 -5.11 12.80
C PRO A 120 -3.24 -6.29 12.06
N TYR A 121 -2.24 -6.06 11.21
CA TYR A 121 -1.65 -7.10 10.36
C TYR A 121 -0.44 -7.79 10.99
N PHE A 122 -0.40 -7.85 12.31
CA PHE A 122 0.61 -8.60 13.04
C PHE A 122 0.67 -10.07 12.57
N GLY A 123 1.89 -10.58 12.40
CA GLY A 123 2.14 -11.96 11.96
C GLY A 123 2.07 -12.19 10.45
N ALA A 124 1.65 -11.20 9.67
CA ALA A 124 1.68 -11.29 8.22
C ALA A 124 3.04 -10.86 7.66
N GLU A 125 3.46 -11.45 6.56
CA GLU A 125 4.63 -11.02 5.78
C GLU A 125 4.21 -10.19 4.57
N VAL A 126 3.04 -10.52 4.04
CA VAL A 126 2.42 -9.85 2.88
C VAL A 126 0.95 -9.62 3.17
N VAL A 127 0.48 -8.42 2.90
CA VAL A 127 -0.94 -8.06 3.01
C VAL A 127 -1.37 -7.29 1.77
N TRP A 128 -2.58 -7.58 1.27
CA TRP A 128 -3.26 -6.79 0.26
C TRP A 128 -4.34 -5.95 0.93
N ILE A 129 -4.21 -4.64 0.85
CA ILE A 129 -5.13 -3.68 1.49
C ILE A 129 -6.07 -3.11 0.45
N PRO A 130 -7.38 -3.37 0.55
CA PRO A 130 -8.36 -2.87 -0.39
C PRO A 130 -8.71 -1.41 -0.12
N VAL A 131 -8.81 -0.63 -1.20
CA VAL A 131 -9.35 0.74 -1.21
C VAL A 131 -10.38 0.81 -2.33
N VAL A 132 -11.62 1.13 -1.99
CA VAL A 132 -12.70 1.26 -2.97
C VAL A 132 -12.75 2.68 -3.49
N LEU A 133 -12.75 2.82 -4.81
CA LEU A 133 -12.91 4.08 -5.52
C LEU A 133 -14.27 4.07 -6.22
N TYR A 134 -15.07 5.08 -5.97
CA TYR A 134 -16.35 5.28 -6.66
C TYR A 134 -16.24 6.37 -7.73
N GLY A 135 -17.15 6.35 -8.70
CA GLY A 135 -17.16 7.32 -9.80
C GLY A 135 -15.99 7.10 -10.78
N THR A 136 -15.55 5.85 -10.91
CA THR A 136 -14.55 5.44 -11.91
C THR A 136 -15.22 4.98 -13.20
N GLY A 137 -14.45 4.78 -14.26
CA GLY A 137 -14.95 4.15 -15.50
C GLY A 137 -14.93 5.03 -16.74
N CYS A 138 -14.72 6.34 -16.60
CA CYS A 138 -14.69 7.28 -17.73
C CYS A 138 -13.40 8.08 -17.87
N ALA A 139 -12.74 8.39 -16.78
CA ALA A 139 -11.53 9.22 -16.80
C ALA A 139 -10.32 8.44 -16.26
N PRO A 140 -9.11 8.67 -16.77
CA PRO A 140 -7.92 8.08 -16.18
C PRO A 140 -7.84 8.40 -14.68
N VAL A 141 -7.48 7.39 -13.89
CA VAL A 141 -7.34 7.52 -12.44
C VAL A 141 -5.88 7.30 -12.07
N SER A 142 -5.30 8.30 -11.41
CA SER A 142 -3.95 8.20 -10.82
C SER A 142 -4.07 7.79 -9.37
N VAL A 143 -3.37 6.72 -8.98
CA VAL A 143 -3.34 6.22 -7.60
C VAL A 143 -1.93 6.28 -7.06
N THR A 144 -1.76 6.88 -5.89
CA THR A 144 -0.50 6.91 -5.15
C THR A 144 -0.70 6.22 -3.80
N ALA A 145 0.20 5.30 -3.45
CA ALA A 145 0.23 4.65 -2.16
C ALA A 145 1.63 4.75 -1.53
N ARG A 146 1.71 5.21 -0.29
CA ARG A 146 2.98 5.35 0.45
C ARG A 146 2.76 5.17 1.95
N LEU A 147 3.81 4.84 2.66
CA LEU A 147 3.80 4.95 4.12
C LEU A 147 4.05 6.41 4.52
N GLU A 148 3.34 6.93 5.53
CA GLU A 148 3.41 8.35 5.92
C GLU A 148 4.82 8.87 6.22
N LYS A 149 5.69 8.03 6.76
CA LYS A 149 7.07 8.38 7.10
C LYS A 149 8.10 7.99 6.03
N SER A 150 7.64 7.50 4.87
CA SER A 150 8.49 7.08 3.76
C SER A 150 8.41 8.06 2.60
N THR A 151 9.54 8.36 2.01
CA THR A 151 9.62 9.05 0.71
C THR A 151 9.37 8.10 -0.46
N LEU A 152 9.48 6.79 -0.21
CA LEU A 152 9.22 5.76 -1.20
C LEU A 152 7.75 5.37 -1.18
N GLY A 153 7.17 5.26 -2.36
CA GLY A 153 5.79 4.84 -2.58
C GLY A 153 5.65 4.23 -3.96
N ALA A 154 4.46 3.77 -4.26
CA ALA A 154 4.07 3.31 -5.59
C ALA A 154 3.06 4.28 -6.19
N MET A 155 3.19 4.58 -7.49
CA MET A 155 2.21 5.33 -8.26
C MET A 155 1.85 4.51 -9.49
N ARG A 156 0.55 4.37 -9.75
CA ARG A 156 -0.01 3.65 -10.89
C ARG A 156 -1.18 4.43 -11.48
N SER A 157 -1.48 4.17 -12.75
CA SER A 157 -2.63 4.73 -13.43
C SER A 157 -3.56 3.63 -13.90
N ILE A 158 -4.87 3.90 -13.83
CA ILE A 158 -5.93 3.09 -14.44
C ILE A 158 -6.40 3.86 -15.66
N PRO A 159 -6.17 3.35 -16.89
CA PRO A 159 -6.39 4.11 -18.12
C PRO A 159 -7.85 4.04 -18.61
N PHE A 160 -8.80 4.40 -17.75
CA PHE A 160 -10.19 4.51 -18.17
C PHE A 160 -10.36 5.56 -19.28
N LYS A 161 -11.30 5.30 -20.18
CA LYS A 161 -11.71 6.19 -21.25
C LYS A 161 -13.22 6.17 -21.41
N CYS A 162 -13.81 7.32 -21.73
CA CYS A 162 -15.16 7.36 -22.30
C CYS A 162 -15.06 7.44 -23.82
N GLY A 163 -15.92 6.72 -24.51
CA GLY A 163 -16.18 6.93 -25.92
C GLY A 163 -17.01 8.19 -26.14
N GLU A 164 -16.75 8.87 -27.23
CA GLU A 164 -17.67 9.88 -27.79
C GLU A 164 -18.82 9.19 -28.53
#